data_3abbdc1e0070066d5854c21b80a15fc1
#
_entry.id   3abbdc1e0070066d5854c21b80a15fc1
#
_cell.length_a   1.000
_cell.length_b   1.000
_cell.length_c   1.000
_cell.angle_alpha   90.00
_cell.angle_beta   90.00
_cell.angle_gamma   90.00
#
_symmetry.space_group_name_H-M   'P 1'
#
loop_
_entity.id
_entity.type
_entity.pdbx_description
1 polymer ?
#
loop_
_entity_poly.entity_id
_entity_poly.type
_entity_poly.pdbx_seq_one_letter_code
_entity_poly.pdbx_strand_id
1 'polypeptide(L)'
;MNHDNKQVKAETNLTKILLPSVLSILLCMTLLCGMTWAWFASTQSTPAATIQAATYHIDVVAKNGETVLTAGQNGKYSLAKDVAYTVKLTASGNASKGYCKVTLPDNTVLHTEQIAPKNSLTFTLTLTSGGNVSFSPEWGTYSGEPEITPEHSTITK
;
A
#
# COMPACT_ATOMS: atom_id res chain seq x y z
N MET A 1 -5.46 -64.69 62.71
CA MET A 1 -4.67 -63.49 62.79
C MET A 1 -3.82 -63.34 61.51
N ASN A 2 -4.46 -63.08 60.36
CA ASN A 2 -3.73 -62.98 59.09
C ASN A 2 -4.46 -62.12 58.03
N HIS A 3 -5.29 -61.14 58.43
CA HIS A 3 -5.99 -60.26 57.51
C HIS A 3 -5.29 -58.92 57.21
N ASP A 4 -4.45 -58.42 58.10
CA ASP A 4 -3.85 -57.10 57.97
C ASP A 4 -2.69 -57.08 56.97
N ASN A 5 -1.96 -58.14 56.78
CA ASN A 5 -0.81 -58.17 55.86
C ASN A 5 -1.19 -58.18 54.36
N LYS A 6 -2.43 -58.55 54.01
CA LYS A 6 -2.87 -58.48 52.59
C LYS A 6 -3.28 -57.10 52.14
N GLN A 7 -3.88 -56.32 53.02
CA GLN A 7 -4.28 -54.94 52.67
C GLN A 7 -3.08 -54.01 52.47
N VAL A 8 -2.09 -54.07 53.36
CA VAL A 8 -0.88 -53.23 53.25
C VAL A 8 -0.09 -53.56 51.99
N LYS A 9 -0.07 -54.82 51.55
CA LYS A 9 0.62 -55.22 50.32
C LYS A 9 -0.11 -54.80 49.05
N ALA A 10 -1.44 -54.72 49.07
CA ALA A 10 -2.26 -54.24 47.98
C ALA A 10 -2.15 -52.72 47.81
N GLU A 11 -2.17 -51.96 48.91
CA GLU A 11 -1.99 -50.49 48.89
C GLU A 11 -0.61 -50.08 48.40
N THR A 12 0.45 -50.80 48.78
CA THR A 12 1.82 -50.49 48.34
C THR A 12 2.02 -50.75 46.86
N ASN A 13 1.31 -51.75 46.29
CA ASN A 13 1.36 -52.00 44.85
C ASN A 13 0.55 -50.99 44.05
N LEU A 14 -0.59 -50.52 44.58
CA LEU A 14 -1.42 -49.52 43.95
C LEU A 14 -0.68 -48.18 43.84
N THR A 15 -0.01 -47.79 44.93
CA THR A 15 0.78 -46.53 44.98
C THR A 15 1.97 -46.56 44.02
N LYS A 16 2.62 -47.74 43.84
CA LYS A 16 3.73 -47.89 42.87
C LYS A 16 3.29 -47.80 41.41
N ILE A 17 2.03 -48.13 41.12
CA ILE A 17 1.48 -48.03 39.78
C ILE A 17 0.88 -46.64 39.52
N LEU A 18 0.21 -46.05 40.51
CA LEU A 18 -0.43 -44.73 40.38
C LEU A 18 0.57 -43.57 40.34
N LEU A 19 1.66 -43.65 41.13
CA LEU A 19 2.65 -42.57 41.20
C LEU A 19 3.27 -42.26 39.84
N PRO A 20 3.80 -43.20 39.07
CA PRO A 20 4.35 -42.91 37.74
C PRO A 20 3.31 -42.42 36.73
N SER A 21 2.05 -42.91 36.86
CA SER A 21 0.95 -42.45 35.99
C SER A 21 0.60 -40.99 36.24
N VAL A 22 0.46 -40.59 37.50
CA VAL A 22 0.19 -39.19 37.88
C VAL A 22 1.36 -38.27 37.45
N LEU A 23 2.59 -38.75 37.67
CA LEU A 23 3.79 -37.99 37.27
C LEU A 23 3.85 -37.77 35.74
N SER A 24 3.48 -38.81 34.98
CA SER A 24 3.43 -38.76 33.52
C SER A 24 2.38 -37.74 33.03
N ILE A 25 1.20 -37.69 33.65
CA ILE A 25 0.15 -36.75 33.31
C ILE A 25 0.60 -35.31 33.61
N LEU A 26 1.22 -35.10 34.78
CA LEU A 26 1.77 -33.76 35.12
C LEU A 26 2.85 -33.34 34.13
N LEU A 27 3.74 -34.24 33.73
CA LEU A 27 4.77 -33.94 32.75
C LEU A 27 4.16 -33.59 31.39
N CYS A 28 3.15 -34.32 30.93
CA CYS A 28 2.45 -33.99 29.70
C CYS A 28 1.77 -32.61 29.75
N MET A 29 1.11 -32.29 30.87
CA MET A 29 0.48 -30.98 31.04
C MET A 29 1.50 -29.83 30.99
N THR A 30 2.63 -29.99 31.68
CA THR A 30 3.68 -28.93 31.67
C THR A 30 4.28 -28.75 30.28
N LEU A 31 4.49 -29.82 29.51
CA LEU A 31 4.97 -29.74 28.14
C LEU A 31 3.96 -29.05 27.22
N LEU A 32 2.67 -29.40 27.33
CA LEU A 32 1.62 -28.76 26.54
C LEU A 32 1.50 -27.26 26.84
N CYS A 33 1.52 -26.88 28.13
CA CYS A 33 1.52 -25.47 28.53
C CYS A 33 2.76 -24.73 28.04
N GLY A 34 3.94 -25.35 28.12
CA GLY A 34 5.18 -24.77 27.65
C GLY A 34 5.21 -24.55 26.12
N MET A 35 4.72 -25.50 25.37
CA MET A 35 4.62 -25.39 23.89
C MET A 35 3.63 -24.30 23.49
N THR A 36 2.48 -24.22 24.16
CA THR A 36 1.48 -23.18 23.90
C THR A 36 2.03 -21.80 24.20
N TRP A 37 2.72 -21.65 25.34
CA TRP A 37 3.37 -20.38 25.70
C TRP A 37 4.46 -19.98 24.71
N ALA A 38 5.31 -20.91 24.28
CA ALA A 38 6.35 -20.64 23.31
C ALA A 38 5.77 -20.16 21.97
N TRP A 39 4.65 -20.75 21.53
CA TRP A 39 3.95 -20.30 20.33
C TRP A 39 3.45 -18.86 20.48
N PHE A 40 2.77 -18.53 21.57
CA PHE A 40 2.28 -17.16 21.82
C PHE A 40 3.42 -16.16 21.99
N ALA A 41 4.50 -16.50 22.66
CA ALA A 41 5.65 -15.63 22.81
C ALA A 41 6.35 -15.37 21.46
N SER A 42 6.44 -16.39 20.60
CA SER A 42 7.02 -16.23 19.25
C SER A 42 6.18 -15.34 18.34
N THR A 43 4.84 -15.41 18.43
CA THR A 43 3.96 -14.54 17.64
C THR A 43 3.94 -13.08 18.11
N GLN A 44 4.28 -12.83 19.37
CA GLN A 44 4.37 -11.45 19.90
C GLN A 44 5.67 -10.73 19.51
N SER A 45 6.70 -11.46 19.11
CA SER A 45 7.99 -10.89 18.73
C SER A 45 8.10 -10.52 17.24
N THR A 46 7.03 -10.70 16.46
CA THR A 46 7.00 -10.17 15.09
C THR A 46 6.98 -8.64 15.21
N PRO A 47 8.02 -7.92 14.75
CA PRO A 47 7.97 -6.46 14.76
C PRO A 47 6.72 -6.05 14.01
N ALA A 48 5.91 -5.19 14.62
CA ALA A 48 4.73 -4.65 13.96
C ALA A 48 5.18 -4.06 12.62
N ALA A 49 4.86 -4.73 11.53
CA ALA A 49 5.10 -4.20 10.21
C ALA A 49 4.27 -2.92 10.12
N THR A 50 4.94 -1.78 10.18
CA THR A 50 4.28 -0.49 9.99
C THR A 50 3.82 -0.46 8.54
N ILE A 51 2.54 -0.72 8.31
CA ILE A 51 1.94 -0.56 6.99
C ILE A 51 1.84 0.94 6.75
N GLN A 52 2.81 1.49 6.04
CA GLN A 52 2.70 2.86 5.54
C GLN A 52 1.87 2.82 4.26
N ALA A 53 0.76 3.56 4.25
CA ALA A 53 0.01 3.78 3.02
C ALA A 53 0.93 4.51 2.01
N ALA A 54 0.99 4.01 0.79
CA ALA A 54 1.70 4.69 -0.27
C ALA A 54 0.97 6.00 -0.59
N THR A 55 1.72 7.09 -0.62
CA THR A 55 1.23 8.40 -1.03
C THR A 55 1.87 8.79 -2.35
N TYR A 56 1.08 9.35 -3.25
CA TYR A 56 1.56 9.86 -4.53
C TYR A 56 0.79 11.14 -4.85
N HIS A 57 1.52 12.21 -5.07
CA HIS A 57 0.97 13.52 -5.41
C HIS A 57 1.67 14.06 -6.64
N ILE A 58 0.96 14.88 -7.41
CA ILE A 58 1.52 15.60 -8.54
C ILE A 58 1.23 17.08 -8.36
N ASP A 59 2.29 17.87 -8.32
CA ASP A 59 2.21 19.32 -8.40
C ASP A 59 2.15 19.72 -9.88
N VAL A 60 1.12 20.48 -10.25
CA VAL A 60 0.85 20.88 -11.62
C VAL A 60 1.15 22.36 -11.78
N VAL A 61 2.02 22.70 -12.71
CA VAL A 61 2.28 24.08 -13.13
C VAL A 61 1.95 24.17 -14.63
N ALA A 62 0.85 24.86 -14.95
CA ALA A 62 0.47 25.17 -16.33
C ALA A 62 0.83 26.62 -16.65
N LYS A 63 1.45 26.88 -17.80
CA LYS A 63 1.88 28.21 -18.24
C LYS A 63 1.42 28.51 -19.66
N ASN A 64 1.06 29.78 -19.87
CA ASN A 64 0.94 30.37 -21.20
C ASN A 64 2.07 31.39 -21.37
N GLY A 65 3.14 31.01 -22.06
CA GLY A 65 4.39 31.76 -22.06
C GLY A 65 4.96 31.90 -20.64
N GLU A 66 5.13 33.11 -20.16
CA GLU A 66 5.61 33.40 -18.81
C GLU A 66 4.51 33.38 -17.73
N THR A 67 3.22 33.39 -18.15
CA THR A 67 2.11 33.51 -17.21
C THR A 67 1.75 32.14 -16.65
N VAL A 68 1.81 31.97 -15.33
CA VAL A 68 1.38 30.76 -14.62
C VAL A 68 -0.14 30.80 -14.44
N LEU A 69 -0.82 29.72 -14.82
CA LEU A 69 -2.24 29.56 -14.59
C LEU A 69 -2.49 29.09 -13.15
N THR A 70 -3.52 29.65 -12.54
CA THR A 70 -3.99 29.20 -11.23
C THR A 70 -5.14 28.20 -11.43
N ALA A 71 -5.10 27.09 -10.69
CA ALA A 71 -6.21 26.16 -10.67
C ALA A 71 -7.47 26.80 -10.09
N GLY A 72 -8.61 26.54 -10.68
CA GLY A 72 -9.92 26.97 -10.16
C GLY A 72 -10.32 26.20 -8.87
N GLN A 73 -11.49 26.53 -8.32
CA GLN A 73 -11.99 25.98 -7.04
C GLN A 73 -12.06 24.44 -6.97
N ASN A 74 -12.14 23.76 -8.13
CA ASN A 74 -12.20 22.30 -8.20
C ASN A 74 -10.87 21.66 -8.66
N GLY A 75 -9.74 22.38 -8.56
CA GLY A 75 -8.45 21.90 -9.03
C GLY A 75 -8.34 21.78 -10.56
N LYS A 76 -9.28 22.38 -11.32
CA LYS A 76 -9.30 22.36 -12.78
C LYS A 76 -8.64 23.61 -13.34
N TYR A 77 -7.93 23.44 -14.46
CA TYR A 77 -7.30 24.55 -15.19
C TYR A 77 -8.15 24.90 -16.38
N SER A 78 -8.54 26.18 -16.50
CA SER A 78 -9.27 26.69 -17.65
C SER A 78 -8.29 27.08 -18.77
N LEU A 79 -8.32 26.36 -19.88
CA LEU A 79 -7.48 26.56 -21.04
C LEU A 79 -8.27 27.19 -22.17
N ALA A 80 -7.71 28.23 -22.80
CA ALA A 80 -8.34 28.86 -23.93
C ALA A 80 -8.17 28.01 -25.22
N LYS A 81 -9.09 28.21 -26.15
CA LYS A 81 -9.05 27.56 -27.46
C LYS A 81 -7.81 27.99 -28.24
N ASP A 82 -7.18 27.02 -28.92
CA ASP A 82 -6.06 27.21 -29.85
C ASP A 82 -4.83 27.93 -29.23
N VAL A 83 -4.70 27.82 -27.91
CA VAL A 83 -3.54 28.35 -27.17
C VAL A 83 -2.68 27.19 -26.66
N ALA A 84 -1.38 27.26 -26.90
CA ALA A 84 -0.42 26.29 -26.42
C ALA A 84 -0.04 26.56 -24.96
N TYR A 85 -0.29 25.60 -24.07
CA TYR A 85 0.07 25.69 -22.66
C TYR A 85 1.18 24.69 -22.35
N THR A 86 2.24 25.17 -21.73
CA THR A 86 3.29 24.30 -21.19
C THR A 86 2.87 23.81 -19.81
N VAL A 87 2.71 22.51 -19.66
CA VAL A 87 2.32 21.85 -18.41
C VAL A 87 3.53 21.09 -17.87
N LYS A 88 3.92 21.40 -16.64
CA LYS A 88 4.95 20.67 -15.89
C LYS A 88 4.26 19.94 -14.74
N LEU A 89 4.42 18.63 -14.70
CA LEU A 89 3.99 17.75 -13.63
C LEU A 89 5.20 17.36 -12.81
N THR A 90 5.17 17.57 -11.50
CA THR A 90 6.26 17.17 -10.58
C THR A 90 5.70 16.18 -9.58
N ALA A 91 6.24 14.97 -9.54
CA ALA A 91 5.77 13.90 -8.65
C ALA A 91 6.42 14.00 -7.28
N SER A 92 5.63 13.76 -6.22
CA SER A 92 6.06 13.70 -4.83
C SER A 92 5.36 12.55 -4.08
N GLY A 93 5.86 12.21 -2.88
CA GLY A 93 5.31 11.15 -2.05
C GLY A 93 6.31 10.02 -1.80
N ASN A 94 5.82 8.91 -1.22
CA ASN A 94 6.60 7.73 -0.86
C ASN A 94 6.31 6.48 -1.73
N ALA A 95 5.35 6.56 -2.65
CA ALA A 95 5.14 5.52 -3.65
C ALA A 95 6.36 5.43 -4.58
N SER A 96 6.73 4.22 -4.98
CA SER A 96 7.90 4.03 -5.86
C SER A 96 7.69 4.60 -7.26
N LYS A 97 6.44 4.68 -7.71
CA LYS A 97 6.04 5.14 -9.04
C LYS A 97 4.55 5.48 -9.09
N GLY A 98 4.20 6.31 -10.04
CA GLY A 98 2.83 6.68 -10.36
C GLY A 98 2.76 7.35 -11.73
N TYR A 99 1.58 7.78 -12.12
CA TYR A 99 1.32 8.46 -13.38
C TYR A 99 0.23 9.52 -13.16
N CYS A 100 0.02 10.38 -14.15
CA CYS A 100 -1.05 11.35 -14.12
C CYS A 100 -2.12 11.02 -15.16
N LYS A 101 -3.37 11.09 -14.73
CA LYS A 101 -4.54 11.01 -15.58
C LYS A 101 -5.00 12.43 -15.90
N VAL A 102 -4.97 12.80 -17.16
CA VAL A 102 -5.37 14.12 -17.67
C VAL A 102 -6.74 13.99 -18.31
N THR A 103 -7.75 14.61 -17.72
CA THR A 103 -9.10 14.60 -18.26
C THR A 103 -9.38 15.92 -18.98
N LEU A 104 -9.69 15.83 -20.25
CA LEU A 104 -9.98 16.94 -21.15
C LEU A 104 -11.44 17.39 -21.04
N PRO A 105 -11.81 18.57 -21.60
CA PRO A 105 -13.18 19.08 -21.55
C PRO A 105 -14.25 18.19 -22.21
N ASP A 106 -13.85 17.42 -23.19
CA ASP A 106 -14.70 16.43 -23.91
C ASP A 106 -14.82 15.09 -23.18
N ASN A 107 -14.30 14.98 -21.94
CA ASN A 107 -14.15 13.77 -21.14
C ASN A 107 -13.15 12.74 -21.71
N THR A 108 -12.39 13.07 -22.73
CA THR A 108 -11.25 12.25 -23.16
C THR A 108 -10.23 12.21 -22.04
N VAL A 109 -9.70 11.01 -21.77
CA VAL A 109 -8.70 10.76 -20.73
C VAL A 109 -7.40 10.39 -21.41
N LEU A 110 -6.34 11.11 -21.06
CA LEU A 110 -4.97 10.83 -21.48
C LEU A 110 -4.16 10.40 -20.27
N HIS A 111 -3.22 9.49 -20.46
CA HIS A 111 -2.34 9.01 -19.41
C HIS A 111 -0.91 9.41 -19.70
N THR A 112 -0.21 9.85 -18.67
CA THR A 112 1.23 10.11 -18.78
C THR A 112 2.01 8.81 -18.63
N GLU A 113 3.24 8.80 -19.09
CA GLU A 113 4.18 7.80 -18.66
C GLU A 113 4.39 7.84 -17.13
N GLN A 114 5.13 6.86 -16.62
CA GLN A 114 5.45 6.81 -15.19
C GLN A 114 6.37 7.95 -14.78
N ILE A 115 5.95 8.65 -13.72
CA ILE A 115 6.73 9.72 -13.11
C ILE A 115 7.14 9.26 -11.71
N ALA A 116 8.42 8.97 -11.51
CA ALA A 116 8.92 8.62 -10.19
C ALA A 116 8.92 9.86 -9.27
N PRO A 117 8.76 9.72 -7.94
CA PRO A 117 8.87 10.83 -7.00
C PRO A 117 10.17 11.61 -7.17
N LYS A 118 10.09 12.93 -7.08
CA LYS A 118 11.14 13.92 -7.34
C LYS A 118 11.46 14.15 -8.82
N ASN A 119 10.88 13.38 -9.73
CA ASN A 119 11.00 13.62 -11.18
C ASN A 119 9.86 14.51 -11.67
N SER A 120 10.05 15.07 -12.84
CA SER A 120 9.03 15.89 -13.51
C SER A 120 8.91 15.52 -14.99
N LEU A 121 7.68 15.60 -15.50
CA LEU A 121 7.35 15.46 -16.91
C LEU A 121 6.82 16.82 -17.39
N THR A 122 7.30 17.29 -18.53
CA THR A 122 6.84 18.55 -19.15
C THR A 122 6.30 18.25 -20.54
N PHE A 123 5.13 18.77 -20.84
CA PHE A 123 4.51 18.64 -22.17
C PHE A 123 3.72 19.91 -22.54
N THR A 124 3.40 20.04 -23.80
CA THR A 124 2.58 21.12 -24.34
C THR A 124 1.20 20.60 -24.66
N LEU A 125 0.17 21.28 -24.15
CA LEU A 125 -1.24 20.96 -24.41
C LEU A 125 -1.92 22.11 -25.14
N THR A 126 -2.52 21.82 -26.28
CA THR A 126 -3.34 22.75 -27.04
C THR A 126 -4.73 22.16 -27.22
N LEU A 127 -5.76 22.90 -26.86
CA LEU A 127 -7.16 22.49 -27.02
C LEU A 127 -7.80 23.21 -28.20
N THR A 128 -8.41 22.44 -29.12
CA THR A 128 -9.14 22.99 -30.28
C THR A 128 -10.49 23.59 -29.90
N SER A 129 -11.06 23.24 -28.75
CA SER A 129 -12.35 23.76 -28.27
C SER A 129 -12.24 24.62 -27.01
N GLY A 130 -11.06 24.64 -26.34
CA GLY A 130 -10.90 25.25 -25.02
C GLY A 130 -11.71 24.51 -23.94
N GLY A 131 -11.55 24.92 -22.67
CA GLY A 131 -12.32 24.38 -21.56
C GLY A 131 -11.49 24.00 -20.35
N ASN A 132 -12.11 23.23 -19.43
CA ASN A 132 -11.50 22.85 -18.17
C ASN A 132 -10.78 21.51 -18.28
N VAL A 133 -9.51 21.48 -17.87
CA VAL A 133 -8.68 20.27 -17.79
C VAL A 133 -8.41 19.94 -16.32
N SER A 134 -8.49 18.67 -15.97
CA SER A 134 -8.11 18.20 -14.64
C SER A 134 -6.97 17.21 -14.68
N PHE A 135 -6.14 17.24 -13.65
CA PHE A 135 -4.97 16.39 -13.47
C PHE A 135 -5.17 15.56 -12.20
N SER A 136 -5.23 14.24 -12.34
CA SER A 136 -5.44 13.32 -11.22
C SER A 136 -4.23 12.42 -11.06
N PRO A 137 -3.50 12.50 -9.93
CA PRO A 137 -2.40 11.58 -9.66
C PRO A 137 -2.93 10.18 -9.35
N GLU A 138 -2.29 9.19 -9.94
CA GLU A 138 -2.57 7.77 -9.72
C GLU A 138 -1.25 7.06 -9.36
N TRP A 139 -1.24 6.29 -8.29
CA TRP A 139 -0.06 5.51 -7.91
C TRP A 139 -0.04 4.16 -8.61
N GLY A 140 1.16 3.64 -8.88
CA GLY A 140 1.34 2.35 -9.54
C GLY A 140 1.72 2.47 -11.02
N THR A 141 1.34 1.47 -11.80
CA THR A 141 1.68 1.36 -13.22
C THR A 141 0.41 1.40 -14.06
N TYR A 142 0.36 2.27 -15.07
CA TYR A 142 -0.64 2.21 -16.11
C TYR A 142 -0.34 1.01 -17.02
N SER A 143 -1.35 0.18 -17.27
CA SER A 143 -1.21 -1.04 -18.08
C SER A 143 -1.44 -0.82 -19.57
N GLY A 144 -1.94 0.36 -19.95
CA GLY A 144 -2.12 0.76 -21.35
C GLY A 144 -0.87 1.44 -21.92
N GLU A 145 -0.97 1.88 -23.15
CA GLU A 145 0.04 2.71 -23.79
C GLU A 145 -0.17 4.17 -23.38
N PRO A 146 0.83 4.85 -22.78
CA PRO A 146 0.69 6.25 -22.37
C PRO A 146 0.72 7.17 -23.58
N GLU A 147 -0.23 8.12 -23.63
CA GLU A 147 -0.32 9.10 -24.72
C GLU A 147 0.64 10.29 -24.52
N ILE A 148 1.05 10.56 -23.28
CA ILE A 148 1.93 11.66 -22.93
C ILE A 148 3.26 11.11 -22.42
N THR A 149 4.29 11.23 -23.24
CA THR A 149 5.66 10.79 -22.95
C THR A 149 6.64 11.91 -23.28
N PRO A 150 7.91 11.84 -22.88
CA PRO A 150 8.91 12.83 -23.30
C PRO A 150 9.08 12.92 -24.81
N GLU A 151 8.86 11.80 -25.53
CA GLU A 151 8.93 11.71 -26.99
C GLU A 151 7.68 12.28 -27.66
N HIS A 152 6.51 12.08 -27.01
CA HIS A 152 5.22 12.65 -27.43
C HIS A 152 4.77 13.74 -26.46
N SER A 153 5.54 14.81 -26.40
CA SER A 153 5.32 15.92 -25.47
C SER A 153 4.45 17.06 -26.01
N THR A 154 3.90 16.92 -27.23
CA THR A 154 2.99 17.91 -27.81
C THR A 154 1.65 17.26 -28.12
N ILE A 155 0.61 17.67 -27.41
CA ILE A 155 -0.74 17.14 -27.52
C ILE A 155 -1.66 18.22 -28.05
N THR A 156 -2.34 17.93 -29.15
CA THR A 156 -3.40 18.79 -29.72
C THR A 156 -4.70 18.00 -29.77
N LYS A 157 -5.76 18.52 -29.15
CA LYS A 157 -7.06 17.85 -29.01
C LYS A 157 -8.22 18.85 -29.13
#